data_086bd67837a325647b39daf16e84a265
#
_entry.id   086bd67837a325647b39daf16e84a265
#
_cell.length_a   1.000
_cell.length_b   1.000
_cell.length_c   1.000
_cell.angle_alpha   90.00
_cell.angle_beta   90.00
_cell.angle_gamma   90.00
#
_symmetry.space_group_name_H-M   'P 1'
#
loop_
_entity.id
_entity.type
_entity.pdbx_description
1 polymer ?
#
loop_
_entity_poly.entity_id
_entity_poly.type
_entity_poly.pdbx_seq_one_letter_code
_entity_poly.pdbx_strand_id
1 'polypeptide(L)'
;TQLVRRATGGGLVSHLEDWTFAIVLPAGHPLCEADAMASYAAVHQALAEALLAQGQPVKLVPLPSGSRPFQSPDHCAQRAEPNDLVRADDGRKVAGAAQKRTRHGLLLEGYVWRPFLPGCDWVRFEQDFPVALGKALQSPPVAVPEPIYDQHDHEQTWAKFNSADWNQRI
;
A
#
# COMPACT_ATOMS: atom_id res chain seq x y z
N THR A 1 13.51 1.14 -18.62
CA THR A 1 12.56 0.97 -17.49
C THR A 1 11.58 -0.13 -17.89
N GLN A 2 11.48 -1.17 -17.09
CA GLN A 2 10.49 -2.23 -17.28
C GLN A 2 9.14 -1.78 -16.71
N LEU A 3 8.09 -1.91 -17.49
CA LEU A 3 6.71 -1.64 -17.05
C LEU A 3 6.04 -2.98 -16.72
N VAL A 4 5.52 -3.09 -15.50
CA VAL A 4 4.82 -4.29 -15.02
C VAL A 4 3.45 -3.89 -14.49
N ARG A 5 2.42 -4.63 -14.90
CA ARG A 5 1.05 -4.45 -14.40
C ARG A 5 0.89 -5.15 -13.05
N ARG A 6 0.52 -4.40 -12.02
CA ARG A 6 0.20 -4.96 -10.70
C ARG A 6 -1.21 -5.58 -10.67
N ALA A 7 -1.44 -6.49 -9.74
CA ALA A 7 -2.72 -7.19 -9.60
C ALA A 7 -3.84 -6.28 -9.06
N THR A 8 -3.51 -5.23 -8.34
CA THR A 8 -4.44 -4.35 -7.62
C THR A 8 -5.02 -3.22 -8.47
N GLY A 9 -4.49 -2.96 -9.66
CA GLY A 9 -4.91 -1.84 -10.51
C GLY A 9 -4.36 -0.48 -10.04
N GLY A 10 -5.02 0.60 -10.46
CA GLY A 10 -4.56 1.97 -10.26
C GLY A 10 -3.67 2.48 -11.40
N GLY A 11 -3.22 3.73 -11.31
CA GLY A 11 -2.38 4.35 -12.32
C GLY A 11 -0.90 3.96 -12.23
N LEU A 12 -0.09 4.61 -13.05
CA LEU A 12 1.36 4.40 -13.11
C LEU A 12 2.03 4.88 -11.81
N VAL A 13 2.89 4.04 -11.26
CA VAL A 13 3.74 4.34 -10.09
C VAL A 13 5.17 3.95 -10.41
N SER A 14 6.13 4.81 -10.06
CA SER A 14 7.56 4.52 -10.16
C SER A 14 8.05 3.97 -8.83
N HIS A 15 8.71 2.81 -8.84
CA HIS A 15 9.26 2.13 -7.67
C HIS A 15 10.79 2.19 -7.65
N LEU A 16 11.38 3.36 -7.93
CA LEU A 16 12.83 3.53 -7.98
C LEU A 16 13.45 3.89 -6.63
N GLU A 17 12.73 4.64 -5.79
CA GLU A 17 13.26 5.22 -4.56
C GLU A 17 12.27 5.10 -3.39
N ASP A 18 11.29 4.25 -3.51
CA ASP A 18 10.27 4.03 -2.49
C ASP A 18 10.54 2.78 -1.64
N TRP A 19 9.87 2.71 -0.53
CA TRP A 19 9.67 1.51 0.26
C TRP A 19 8.31 0.94 -0.09
N THR A 20 8.25 -0.35 -0.43
CA THR A 20 7.02 -1.02 -0.85
C THR A 20 6.55 -2.04 0.16
N PHE A 21 5.26 -2.30 0.20
CA PHE A 21 4.67 -3.32 1.04
C PHE A 21 3.47 -4.00 0.37
N ALA A 22 3.20 -5.23 0.80
CA ALA A 22 2.00 -5.97 0.45
C ALA A 22 1.36 -6.54 1.72
N ILE A 23 0.04 -6.41 1.81
CA ILE A 23 -0.78 -6.95 2.91
C ILE A 23 -1.83 -7.86 2.31
N VAL A 24 -1.89 -9.09 2.80
CA VAL A 24 -2.92 -10.06 2.43
C VAL A 24 -3.77 -10.35 3.66
N LEU A 25 -5.07 -10.11 3.54
CA LEU A 25 -6.04 -10.44 4.57
C LEU A 25 -6.96 -11.55 4.04
N PRO A 26 -7.14 -12.65 4.78
CA PRO A 26 -8.01 -13.74 4.35
C PRO A 26 -9.49 -13.32 4.37
N ALA A 27 -10.32 -14.04 3.63
CA ALA A 27 -11.77 -13.90 3.71
C ALA A 27 -12.26 -14.09 5.16
N GLY A 28 -13.25 -13.32 5.55
CA GLY A 28 -13.75 -13.29 6.94
C GLY A 28 -13.02 -12.33 7.88
N HIS A 29 -11.90 -11.76 7.47
CA HIS A 29 -11.28 -10.68 8.25
C HIS A 29 -12.17 -9.42 8.21
N PRO A 30 -12.41 -8.71 9.34
CA PRO A 30 -13.33 -7.57 9.39
C PRO A 30 -13.05 -6.49 8.33
N LEU A 31 -11.79 -6.20 8.01
CA LEU A 31 -11.44 -5.26 6.94
C LEU A 31 -11.74 -5.75 5.52
N CYS A 32 -11.95 -7.05 5.33
CA CYS A 32 -12.44 -7.58 4.06
C CYS A 32 -13.94 -7.35 3.88
N GLU A 33 -14.68 -7.32 4.97
CA GLU A 33 -16.13 -7.06 4.99
C GLU A 33 -16.44 -5.55 5.02
N ALA A 34 -15.53 -4.74 5.53
CA ALA A 34 -15.64 -3.29 5.53
C ALA A 34 -15.50 -2.71 4.11
N ASP A 35 -15.89 -1.45 3.93
CA ASP A 35 -15.67 -0.76 2.66
C ASP A 35 -14.17 -0.55 2.36
N ALA A 36 -13.88 -0.20 1.10
CA ALA A 36 -12.50 0.00 0.65
C ALA A 36 -11.80 1.14 1.40
N MET A 37 -12.53 2.19 1.78
CA MET A 37 -11.94 3.35 2.46
C MET A 37 -11.53 3.01 3.89
N ALA A 38 -12.27 2.12 4.57
CA ALA A 38 -11.92 1.66 5.92
C ALA A 38 -10.61 0.87 5.95
N SER A 39 -10.39 -0.03 4.98
CA SER A 39 -9.12 -0.77 4.89
C SER A 39 -7.94 0.14 4.53
N TYR A 40 -8.11 1.11 3.63
CA TYR A 40 -7.09 2.12 3.37
C TYR A 40 -6.78 2.95 4.61
N ALA A 41 -7.82 3.43 5.31
CA ALA A 41 -7.63 4.24 6.51
C ALA A 41 -6.86 3.48 7.59
N ALA A 42 -7.19 2.21 7.84
CA ALA A 42 -6.52 1.40 8.85
C ALA A 42 -5.02 1.21 8.55
N VAL A 43 -4.67 0.88 7.31
CA VAL A 43 -3.27 0.66 6.91
C VAL A 43 -2.50 1.99 6.89
N HIS A 44 -3.08 3.03 6.31
CA HIS A 44 -2.39 4.32 6.21
C HIS A 44 -2.28 5.04 7.56
N GLN A 45 -3.20 4.80 8.50
CA GLN A 45 -3.06 5.26 9.88
C GLN A 45 -1.87 4.58 10.58
N ALA A 46 -1.69 3.27 10.37
CA ALA A 46 -0.53 2.56 10.92
C ALA A 46 0.81 3.07 10.32
N LEU A 47 0.84 3.37 9.00
CA LEU A 47 1.99 4.03 8.37
C LEU A 47 2.26 5.40 9.00
N ALA A 48 1.21 6.20 9.20
CA ALA A 48 1.33 7.51 9.83
C ALA A 48 1.89 7.41 11.26
N GLU A 49 1.40 6.47 12.08
CA GLU A 49 1.90 6.25 13.44
C GLU A 49 3.41 5.94 13.45
N ALA A 50 3.85 5.02 12.61
CA ALA A 50 5.27 4.65 12.53
C ALA A 50 6.16 5.81 12.07
N LEU A 51 5.71 6.63 11.11
CA LEU A 51 6.44 7.78 10.62
C LEU A 51 6.45 8.94 11.64
N LEU A 52 5.31 9.24 12.27
CA LEU A 52 5.19 10.26 13.30
C LEU A 52 6.05 9.94 14.52
N ALA A 53 6.18 8.66 14.91
CA ALA A 53 7.05 8.22 16.01
C ALA A 53 8.54 8.53 15.75
N GLN A 54 8.91 8.79 14.49
CA GLN A 54 10.24 9.21 14.08
C GLN A 54 10.32 10.72 13.78
N GLY A 55 9.28 11.49 14.12
CA GLY A 55 9.23 12.93 13.90
C GLY A 55 8.98 13.34 12.43
N GLN A 56 8.57 12.40 11.57
CA GLN A 56 8.24 12.75 10.18
C GLN A 56 6.87 13.45 10.12
N PRO A 57 6.77 14.66 9.55
CA PRO A 57 5.53 15.45 9.57
C PRO A 57 4.55 14.96 8.49
N VAL A 58 3.80 13.92 8.78
CA VAL A 58 2.81 13.34 7.86
C VAL A 58 1.39 13.42 8.42
N LYS A 59 0.41 13.42 7.53
CA LYS A 59 -1.02 13.35 7.87
C LYS A 59 -1.80 12.61 6.78
N LEU A 60 -2.95 12.04 7.12
CA LEU A 60 -3.88 11.50 6.14
C LEU A 60 -4.65 12.63 5.44
N VAL A 61 -4.91 12.43 4.15
CA VAL A 61 -5.85 13.27 3.40
C VAL A 61 -7.26 12.98 3.93
N PRO A 62 -8.00 14.02 4.38
CA PRO A 62 -9.33 13.82 4.91
C PRO A 62 -10.32 13.36 3.83
N LEU A 63 -11.37 12.66 4.26
CA LEU A 63 -12.49 12.36 3.39
C LEU A 63 -13.19 13.66 3.00
N PRO A 64 -13.51 13.88 1.71
CA PRO A 64 -14.25 15.06 1.30
C PRO A 64 -15.68 15.03 1.86
N SER A 65 -16.17 16.18 2.29
CA SER A 65 -17.58 16.36 2.64
C SER A 65 -18.40 16.35 1.35
N GLY A 66 -19.01 15.22 0.99
CA GLY A 66 -19.84 15.02 -0.20
C GLY A 66 -19.24 14.06 -1.22
N SER A 67 -20.12 13.52 -2.08
CA SER A 67 -19.70 12.61 -3.16
C SER A 67 -18.96 13.37 -4.25
N ARG A 68 -17.66 13.08 -4.40
CA ARG A 68 -16.93 13.47 -5.62
C ARG A 68 -16.96 12.30 -6.61
N PRO A 69 -17.24 12.52 -7.89
CA PRO A 69 -17.07 11.48 -8.88
C PRO A 69 -15.59 11.05 -8.92
N PHE A 70 -15.37 9.75 -8.93
CA PHE A 70 -14.05 9.18 -9.13
C PHE A 70 -13.52 9.63 -10.50
N GLN A 71 -12.48 10.42 -10.50
CA GLN A 71 -11.71 10.73 -11.71
C GLN A 71 -10.41 9.97 -11.60
N SER A 72 -10.20 8.98 -12.49
CA SER A 72 -8.92 8.30 -12.62
C SER A 72 -7.90 9.27 -13.21
N PRO A 73 -6.90 9.71 -12.47
CA PRO A 73 -5.83 10.55 -13.03
C PRO A 73 -4.80 9.68 -13.73
N ASP A 74 -4.28 10.13 -14.85
CA ASP A 74 -3.22 9.46 -15.61
C ASP A 74 -1.95 9.23 -14.78
N HIS A 75 -1.75 9.97 -13.69
CA HIS A 75 -0.62 9.88 -12.77
C HIS A 75 -1.07 9.80 -11.31
N CYS A 76 -1.50 8.62 -10.86
CA CYS A 76 -1.96 8.38 -9.47
C CYS A 76 -0.91 8.70 -8.40
N ALA A 77 0.39 8.64 -8.72
CA ALA A 77 1.45 8.92 -7.76
C ALA A 77 1.54 10.41 -7.37
N GLN A 78 1.07 11.32 -8.20
CA GLN A 78 1.20 12.77 -7.97
C GLN A 78 -0.02 13.37 -7.26
N ARG A 79 -1.19 12.78 -7.40
CA ARG A 79 -2.41 13.27 -6.76
C ARG A 79 -2.72 12.47 -5.51
N ALA A 80 -2.89 13.19 -4.40
CA ALA A 80 -3.31 12.59 -3.16
C ALA A 80 -4.84 12.39 -3.16
N GLU A 81 -5.26 11.17 -2.88
CA GLU A 81 -6.65 10.76 -2.72
C GLU A 81 -7.00 10.63 -1.22
N PRO A 82 -8.28 10.59 -0.85
CA PRO A 82 -8.69 10.38 0.54
C PRO A 82 -7.99 9.18 1.17
N ASN A 83 -7.53 9.35 2.41
CA ASN A 83 -6.71 8.42 3.19
C ASN A 83 -5.27 8.19 2.69
N ASP A 84 -4.83 8.79 1.58
CA ASP A 84 -3.40 8.80 1.27
C ASP A 84 -2.61 9.60 2.33
N LEU A 85 -1.35 9.26 2.53
CA LEU A 85 -0.46 10.06 3.36
C LEU A 85 0.16 11.19 2.54
N VAL A 86 0.14 12.38 3.14
CA VAL A 86 0.84 13.55 2.62
C VAL A 86 1.74 14.16 3.69
N ARG A 87 2.75 14.89 3.28
CA ARG A 87 3.50 15.75 4.19
C ARG A 87 2.56 16.82 4.79
N ALA A 88 2.72 17.07 6.08
CA ALA A 88 1.86 18.05 6.76
C ALA A 88 2.17 19.49 6.38
N ASP A 89 3.41 19.78 5.97
CA ASP A 89 3.93 21.12 5.65
C ASP A 89 3.61 21.57 4.22
N ASP A 90 3.78 20.71 3.21
CA ASP A 90 3.66 21.09 1.80
C ASP A 90 2.57 20.31 1.03
N GLY A 91 1.94 19.32 1.66
CA GLY A 91 0.86 18.54 1.07
C GLY A 91 1.30 17.52 0.00
N ARG A 92 2.60 17.33 -0.24
CA ARG A 92 3.09 16.32 -1.20
C ARG A 92 2.73 14.91 -0.76
N LYS A 93 2.28 14.09 -1.69
CA LYS A 93 1.92 12.69 -1.44
C LYS A 93 3.15 11.87 -1.06
N VAL A 94 3.13 11.30 0.14
CA VAL A 94 4.20 10.47 0.71
C VAL A 94 3.92 8.99 0.49
N ALA A 95 2.69 8.57 0.67
CA ALA A 95 2.31 7.17 0.54
C ALA A 95 0.93 7.03 -0.10
N GLY A 96 0.76 5.93 -0.78
CA GLY A 96 -0.50 5.51 -1.35
C GLY A 96 -0.53 4.00 -1.54
N ALA A 97 -1.73 3.47 -1.77
CA ALA A 97 -1.93 2.06 -1.99
C ALA A 97 -3.02 1.79 -3.03
N ALA A 98 -3.04 0.57 -3.53
CA ALA A 98 -4.13 0.02 -4.33
C ALA A 98 -4.55 -1.31 -3.73
N GLN A 99 -5.81 -1.69 -3.88
CA GLN A 99 -6.31 -2.94 -3.34
C GLN A 99 -7.12 -3.72 -4.36
N LYS A 100 -7.10 -5.05 -4.19
CA LYS A 100 -7.92 -5.99 -4.93
C LYS A 100 -8.68 -6.87 -3.95
N ARG A 101 -9.99 -6.85 -4.07
CA ARG A 101 -10.89 -7.69 -3.27
C ARG A 101 -11.38 -8.85 -4.10
N THR A 102 -11.38 -10.03 -3.53
CA THR A 102 -11.89 -11.27 -4.13
C THR A 102 -12.65 -12.06 -3.08
N ARG A 103 -13.30 -13.16 -3.50
CA ARG A 103 -13.91 -14.11 -2.56
C ARG A 103 -12.91 -14.78 -1.59
N HIS A 104 -11.60 -14.67 -1.87
CA HIS A 104 -10.56 -15.29 -1.06
C HIS A 104 -9.95 -14.32 -0.04
N GLY A 105 -10.25 -13.03 -0.15
CA GLY A 105 -9.71 -12.00 0.73
C GLY A 105 -9.35 -10.71 0.01
N LEU A 106 -8.52 -9.93 0.66
CA LEU A 106 -8.03 -8.63 0.26
C LEU A 106 -6.52 -8.68 0.06
N LEU A 107 -6.05 -8.25 -1.11
CA LEU A 107 -4.67 -7.87 -1.35
C LEU A 107 -4.59 -6.34 -1.39
N LEU A 108 -3.72 -5.75 -0.58
CA LEU A 108 -3.40 -4.32 -0.59
C LEU A 108 -1.90 -4.17 -0.83
N GLU A 109 -1.54 -3.46 -1.88
CA GLU A 109 -0.15 -3.15 -2.26
C GLU A 109 0.04 -1.65 -2.18
N GLY A 110 1.11 -1.21 -1.54
CA GLY A 110 1.38 0.20 -1.33
C GLY A 110 2.85 0.55 -1.35
N TYR A 111 3.12 1.85 -1.25
CA TYR A 111 4.46 2.41 -1.24
C TYR A 111 4.56 3.60 -0.31
N VAL A 112 5.78 3.87 0.15
CA VAL A 112 6.16 5.09 0.86
C VAL A 112 7.33 5.72 0.11
N TRP A 113 7.19 6.95 -0.36
CA TRP A 113 8.20 7.66 -1.15
C TRP A 113 9.29 8.24 -0.26
N ARG A 114 10.43 7.54 -0.20
CA ARG A 114 11.55 7.86 0.70
C ARG A 114 12.12 9.27 0.55
N PRO A 115 12.25 9.84 -0.68
CA PRO A 115 12.86 11.16 -0.84
C PRO A 115 12.11 12.30 -0.15
N PHE A 116 10.84 12.11 0.20
CA PHE A 116 10.06 13.12 0.92
C PHE A 116 10.12 12.99 2.45
N LEU A 117 10.87 12.01 2.94
CA LEU A 117 11.04 11.71 4.37
C LEU A 117 12.52 11.69 4.76
N PRO A 118 13.25 12.82 4.56
CA PRO A 118 14.66 12.89 4.92
C PRO A 118 14.83 12.69 6.43
N GLY A 119 15.80 11.86 6.82
CA GLY A 119 16.05 11.56 8.23
C GLY A 119 15.16 10.46 8.81
N CYS A 120 14.31 9.81 8.02
CA CYS A 120 13.63 8.59 8.44
C CYS A 120 14.62 7.43 8.57
N ASP A 121 14.67 6.81 9.73
CA ASP A 121 15.37 5.54 9.96
C ASP A 121 14.51 4.39 9.41
N TRP A 122 14.86 3.90 8.23
CA TRP A 122 14.09 2.88 7.54
C TRP A 122 14.17 1.53 8.22
N VAL A 123 15.27 1.20 8.89
CA VAL A 123 15.40 -0.04 9.67
C VAL A 123 14.44 -0.03 10.85
N ARG A 124 14.36 1.08 11.55
CA ARG A 124 13.41 1.28 12.63
C ARG A 124 11.96 1.30 12.09
N PHE A 125 11.71 1.95 10.96
CA PHE A 125 10.39 1.98 10.34
C PHE A 125 9.87 0.57 10.02
N GLU A 126 10.74 -0.31 9.49
CA GLU A 126 10.40 -1.71 9.19
C GLU A 126 10.06 -2.52 10.45
N GLN A 127 10.49 -2.09 11.62
CA GLN A 127 10.12 -2.68 12.91
C GLN A 127 8.83 -2.06 13.48
N ASP A 128 8.69 -0.74 13.40
CA ASP A 128 7.59 0.01 13.99
C ASP A 128 6.26 -0.17 13.20
N PHE A 129 6.32 -0.20 11.88
CA PHE A 129 5.12 -0.32 11.05
C PHE A 129 4.33 -1.62 11.28
N PRO A 130 4.93 -2.83 11.32
CA PRO A 130 4.19 -4.05 11.66
C PRO A 130 3.54 -3.99 13.04
N VAL A 131 4.16 -3.34 14.02
CA VAL A 131 3.58 -3.16 15.36
C VAL A 131 2.36 -2.26 15.32
N ALA A 132 2.44 -1.12 14.63
CA ALA A 132 1.30 -0.21 14.44
C ALA A 132 0.17 -0.89 13.65
N LEU A 133 0.52 -1.62 12.59
CA LEU A 133 -0.43 -2.39 11.79
C LEU A 133 -1.10 -3.49 12.62
N GLY A 134 -0.35 -4.21 13.45
CA GLY A 134 -0.87 -5.24 14.34
C GLY A 134 -1.93 -4.70 15.30
N LYS A 135 -1.76 -3.48 15.81
CA LYS A 135 -2.79 -2.80 16.61
C LYS A 135 -4.06 -2.54 15.80
N ALA A 136 -3.90 -2.01 14.58
CA ALA A 136 -5.03 -1.72 13.70
C ALA A 136 -5.78 -2.99 13.28
N LEU A 137 -5.08 -4.11 13.10
CA LEU A 137 -5.63 -5.41 12.75
C LEU A 137 -6.09 -6.24 13.97
N GLN A 138 -5.85 -5.76 15.18
CA GLN A 138 -6.10 -6.48 16.45
C GLN A 138 -5.39 -7.85 16.49
N SER A 139 -4.22 -7.93 15.90
CA SER A 139 -3.41 -9.14 15.78
C SER A 139 -1.93 -8.78 15.98
N PRO A 140 -1.28 -9.26 17.04
CA PRO A 140 0.13 -8.94 17.28
C PRO A 140 0.99 -9.49 16.13
N PRO A 141 1.99 -8.72 15.66
CA PRO A 141 2.88 -9.18 14.60
C PRO A 141 3.79 -10.30 15.11
N VAL A 142 3.97 -11.31 14.28
CA VAL A 142 4.92 -12.40 14.50
C VAL A 142 5.83 -12.45 13.28
N ALA A 143 7.13 -12.29 13.50
CA ALA A 143 8.11 -12.47 12.43
C ALA A 143 8.16 -13.95 12.02
N VAL A 144 8.02 -14.21 10.74
CA VAL A 144 8.16 -15.54 10.18
C VAL A 144 9.28 -15.53 9.14
N PRO A 145 10.01 -16.65 8.96
CA PRO A 145 10.99 -16.75 7.88
C PRO A 145 10.27 -16.62 6.53
N GLU A 146 11.02 -16.19 5.52
CA GLU A 146 10.51 -16.15 4.17
C GLU A 146 9.99 -17.53 3.77
N PRO A 147 8.77 -17.64 3.23
CA PRO A 147 8.20 -18.93 2.87
C PRO A 147 8.99 -19.58 1.73
N ILE A 148 9.22 -20.87 1.85
CA ILE A 148 9.78 -21.66 0.76
C ILE A 148 8.65 -21.89 -0.23
N TYR A 149 8.76 -21.25 -1.40
CA TYR A 149 7.80 -21.44 -2.48
C TYR A 149 8.11 -22.73 -3.25
N ASP A 150 7.07 -23.45 -3.66
CA ASP A 150 7.23 -24.52 -4.65
C ASP A 150 7.77 -23.91 -5.96
N GLN A 151 8.82 -24.52 -6.52
CA GLN A 151 9.48 -23.99 -7.71
C GLN A 151 8.52 -23.90 -8.90
N HIS A 152 7.64 -24.91 -9.06
CA HIS A 152 6.67 -24.94 -10.14
C HIS A 152 5.63 -23.83 -10.02
N ASP A 153 5.10 -23.58 -8.81
CA ASP A 153 4.16 -22.48 -8.55
C ASP A 153 4.82 -21.13 -8.78
N HIS A 154 6.09 -21.00 -8.39
CA HIS A 154 6.87 -19.79 -8.65
C HIS A 154 7.05 -19.54 -10.14
N GLU A 155 7.45 -20.57 -10.92
CA GLU A 155 7.64 -20.45 -12.37
C GLU A 155 6.33 -20.12 -13.10
N GLN A 156 5.22 -20.75 -12.73
CA GLN A 156 3.90 -20.43 -13.30
C GLN A 156 3.46 -19.00 -12.99
N THR A 157 3.65 -18.57 -11.75
CA THR A 157 3.31 -17.21 -11.32
C THR A 157 4.17 -16.18 -12.05
N TRP A 158 5.48 -16.42 -12.14
CA TRP A 158 6.40 -15.59 -12.89
C TRP A 158 6.02 -15.51 -14.38
N ALA A 159 5.77 -16.64 -15.04
CA ALA A 159 5.37 -16.68 -16.44
C ALA A 159 4.09 -15.89 -16.69
N LYS A 160 3.10 -16.02 -15.81
CA LYS A 160 1.84 -15.26 -15.89
C LYS A 160 2.07 -13.75 -15.80
N PHE A 161 2.73 -13.28 -14.75
CA PHE A 161 2.90 -11.84 -14.52
C PHE A 161 3.93 -11.18 -15.43
N ASN A 162 4.82 -11.96 -16.04
CA ASN A 162 5.78 -11.47 -17.04
C ASN A 162 5.25 -11.56 -18.48
N SER A 163 4.08 -12.13 -18.71
CA SER A 163 3.50 -12.29 -20.04
C SER A 163 3.01 -10.96 -20.63
N ALA A 164 3.07 -10.84 -21.95
CA ALA A 164 2.48 -9.71 -22.67
C ALA A 164 0.96 -9.65 -22.46
N ASP A 165 0.29 -10.79 -22.44
CA ASP A 165 -1.15 -10.89 -22.19
C ASP A 165 -1.57 -10.26 -20.84
N TRP A 166 -0.73 -10.41 -19.81
CA TRP A 166 -0.99 -9.78 -18.52
C TRP A 166 -0.71 -8.27 -18.55
N ASN A 167 0.45 -7.88 -19.07
CA ASN A 167 0.94 -6.51 -18.99
C ASN A 167 0.27 -5.54 -19.97
N GLN A 168 -0.31 -6.05 -21.08
CA GLN A 168 -1.00 -5.26 -22.11
C GLN A 168 -2.53 -5.25 -21.97
N ARG A 169 -3.11 -5.84 -20.94
CA ARG A 169 -4.55 -5.75 -20.69
C ARG A 169 -4.93 -4.30 -20.38
N ILE A 170 -5.81 -3.76 -21.21
CA ILE A 170 -6.43 -2.45 -21.05
C ILE A 170 -7.65 -2.60 -20.15
#